data_abe7e41cad3a944c3417c17165adf25f
#
_entry.id   abe7e41cad3a944c3417c17165adf25f
#
_cell.length_a   1.000
_cell.length_b   1.000
_cell.length_c   1.000
_cell.angle_alpha   90.00
_cell.angle_beta   90.00
_cell.angle_gamma   90.00
#
_symmetry.space_group_name_H-M   'P 1'
#
loop_
_entity.id
_entity.type
_entity.pdbx_description
1 polymer ?
#
loop_
_entity_poly.entity_id
_entity_poly.type
_entity_poly.pdbx_seq_one_letter_code
_entity_poly.pdbx_strand_id
1 'polypeptide(L)'
;MAGTSWWSRLRRLPAPVMDAGLALALAVAVTVAISVAPEQGGRPAEGAYTLGLMFAALTLFRRRWPLGVLLASAVILQLYGMTNYPGIYAAVPLSVAAATAWVAGYRRWTMGIVLWFVLGPLGYIAYQMSAGTEDLLPLLNGSLQSAGMFAALLLFGEAVRGRRALDQANQLLRAEQERSEQLLLNILPASIAARLKQGEALIADGFPEVTVLFADLVDFTRRSSETSPERVVRVLDNLFSAFDRLAGRHGLEKIKTIGDAYMVVGGLPDPRPDHAQAVADMALDLREEVVRHRDPGGRPLALRIGIDSGPVVAGVIGRRTFSYDLWGDTVNTASRMESHGVAGCIQVTERTYRRLRGGYRLERRGPIQVKGKGELVTWFLVGRDSRAA
;
A
#
# COMPACT_ATOMS: atom_id res chain seq x y z
N MET A 1 -10.85 25.59 9.11
CA MET A 1 -11.80 24.75 9.86
C MET A 1 -12.79 24.15 8.87
N ALA A 2 -12.51 22.97 8.35
CA ALA A 2 -13.38 22.31 7.34
C ALA A 2 -14.45 21.53 8.09
N GLY A 3 -15.71 21.97 7.98
CA GLY A 3 -16.87 21.28 8.52
C GLY A 3 -16.97 19.88 7.93
N THR A 4 -16.73 18.87 8.76
CA THR A 4 -17.01 17.48 8.39
C THR A 4 -18.51 17.37 8.15
N SER A 5 -18.90 17.28 6.87
CA SER A 5 -20.30 17.21 6.45
C SER A 5 -20.96 16.03 7.20
N TRP A 6 -22.19 16.20 7.66
CA TRP A 6 -23.00 15.18 8.33
C TRP A 6 -23.07 13.86 7.54
N TRP A 7 -22.93 13.91 6.23
CA TRP A 7 -22.78 12.76 5.34
C TRP A 7 -21.55 11.92 5.63
N SER A 8 -20.43 12.52 6.06
CA SER A 8 -19.22 11.78 6.40
C SER A 8 -19.37 11.01 7.73
N ARG A 9 -20.22 11.50 8.64
CA ARG A 9 -20.55 10.81 9.90
C ARG A 9 -21.50 9.64 9.67
N LEU A 10 -22.52 9.78 8.81
CA LEU A 10 -23.44 8.71 8.43
C LEU A 10 -22.70 7.52 7.78
N ARG A 11 -21.69 7.79 6.95
CA ARG A 11 -20.87 6.73 6.31
C ARG A 11 -20.02 5.91 7.28
N ARG A 12 -19.80 6.39 8.50
CA ARG A 12 -19.03 5.69 9.53
C ARG A 12 -19.89 4.84 10.46
N LEU A 13 -21.22 4.90 10.33
CA LEU A 13 -22.11 4.09 11.14
C LEU A 13 -21.97 2.60 10.77
N PRO A 14 -21.97 1.71 11.79
CA PRO A 14 -22.00 0.27 11.53
C PRO A 14 -23.19 -0.14 10.68
N ALA A 15 -23.01 -1.11 9.80
CA ALA A 15 -24.05 -1.59 8.89
C ALA A 15 -25.38 -1.94 9.59
N PRO A 16 -25.40 -2.60 10.77
CA PRO A 16 -26.62 -2.89 11.50
C PRO A 16 -27.38 -1.64 11.94
N VAL A 17 -26.67 -0.59 12.35
CA VAL A 17 -27.30 0.69 12.76
C VAL A 17 -27.98 1.37 11.59
N MET A 18 -27.36 1.34 10.41
CA MET A 18 -27.96 1.88 9.19
C MET A 18 -29.20 1.09 8.76
N ASP A 19 -29.18 -0.23 8.89
CA ASP A 19 -30.31 -1.10 8.54
C ASP A 19 -31.47 -0.92 9.54
N ALA A 20 -31.18 -0.78 10.84
CA ALA A 20 -32.17 -0.47 11.86
C ALA A 20 -32.80 0.93 11.65
N GLY A 21 -31.99 1.94 11.31
CA GLY A 21 -32.48 3.28 10.99
C GLY A 21 -33.37 3.28 9.76
N LEU A 22 -33.05 2.51 8.73
CA LEU A 22 -33.92 2.38 7.55
C LEU A 22 -35.20 1.63 7.86
N ALA A 23 -35.14 0.56 8.63
CA ALA A 23 -36.36 -0.18 9.06
C ALA A 23 -37.31 0.70 9.87
N LEU A 24 -36.75 1.49 10.79
CA LEU A 24 -37.56 2.45 11.57
C LEU A 24 -38.17 3.53 10.68
N ALA A 25 -37.41 4.11 9.77
CA ALA A 25 -37.93 5.11 8.82
C ALA A 25 -39.07 4.55 7.94
N LEU A 26 -38.91 3.31 7.47
CA LEU A 26 -39.96 2.62 6.72
C LEU A 26 -41.18 2.33 7.58
N ALA A 27 -41.01 1.89 8.83
CA ALA A 27 -42.13 1.65 9.76
C ALA A 27 -42.93 2.92 10.01
N VAL A 28 -42.25 4.04 10.28
CA VAL A 28 -42.88 5.35 10.47
C VAL A 28 -43.60 5.79 9.19
N ALA A 29 -42.93 5.70 8.03
CA ALA A 29 -43.53 6.12 6.76
C ALA A 29 -44.80 5.32 6.41
N VAL A 30 -44.77 4.01 6.63
CA VAL A 30 -45.90 3.12 6.39
C VAL A 30 -47.04 3.42 7.37
N THR A 31 -46.74 3.60 8.66
CA THR A 31 -47.73 3.93 9.70
C THR A 31 -48.43 5.25 9.38
N VAL A 32 -47.68 6.29 9.02
CA VAL A 32 -48.22 7.59 8.63
C VAL A 32 -49.06 7.46 7.37
N ALA A 33 -48.59 6.72 6.36
CA ALA A 33 -49.35 6.54 5.12
C ALA A 33 -50.72 5.86 5.35
N ILE A 34 -50.76 4.85 6.23
CA ILE A 34 -52.02 4.15 6.58
C ILE A 34 -52.97 5.08 7.38
N SER A 35 -52.41 5.87 8.34
CA SER A 35 -53.24 6.74 9.20
C SER A 35 -53.81 7.97 8.48
N VAL A 36 -53.18 8.44 7.41
CA VAL A 36 -53.64 9.61 6.61
C VAL A 36 -54.54 9.19 5.44
N ALA A 37 -54.56 7.91 5.10
CA ALA A 37 -55.35 7.42 3.97
C ALA A 37 -56.86 7.51 4.29
N PRO A 38 -57.71 7.97 3.32
CA PRO A 38 -59.13 8.01 3.51
C PRO A 38 -59.71 6.61 3.72
N GLU A 39 -60.66 6.47 4.67
CA GLU A 39 -61.32 5.21 4.97
C GLU A 39 -62.05 4.69 3.73
N GLN A 40 -61.53 3.68 3.09
CA GLN A 40 -62.20 2.97 2.00
C GLN A 40 -62.61 1.57 2.49
N GLY A 41 -63.91 1.35 2.61
CA GLY A 41 -64.48 -0.01 2.66
C GLY A 41 -64.58 -0.71 4.03
N GLY A 42 -64.57 0.00 5.17
CA GLY A 42 -64.99 -0.55 6.46
C GLY A 42 -64.25 -1.75 7.04
N ARG A 43 -63.01 -2.05 6.60
CA ARG A 43 -62.16 -3.11 7.18
C ARG A 43 -61.23 -2.59 8.25
N PRO A 44 -61.00 -3.36 9.33
CA PRO A 44 -60.15 -2.92 10.42
C PRO A 44 -58.73 -2.64 9.91
N ALA A 45 -58.19 -1.46 10.24
CA ALA A 45 -56.84 -1.01 9.87
C ALA A 45 -55.73 -1.87 10.46
N GLU A 46 -56.02 -2.72 11.42
CA GLU A 46 -55.04 -3.59 12.13
C GLU A 46 -54.26 -4.51 11.21
N GLY A 47 -54.91 -5.08 10.18
CA GLY A 47 -54.21 -5.92 9.19
C GLY A 47 -53.25 -5.15 8.31
N ALA A 48 -53.58 -3.90 7.96
CA ALA A 48 -52.71 -3.01 7.19
C ALA A 48 -51.45 -2.66 7.95
N TYR A 49 -51.55 -2.30 9.23
CA TYR A 49 -50.40 -2.03 10.10
C TYR A 49 -49.54 -3.26 10.27
N THR A 50 -50.15 -4.46 10.46
CA THR A 50 -49.40 -5.71 10.61
C THR A 50 -48.53 -6.01 9.39
N LEU A 51 -49.08 -5.95 8.18
CA LEU A 51 -48.35 -6.19 6.94
C LEU A 51 -47.29 -5.11 6.70
N GLY A 52 -47.61 -3.85 7.01
CA GLY A 52 -46.67 -2.74 6.87
C GLY A 52 -45.45 -2.86 7.79
N LEU A 53 -45.65 -3.26 9.06
CA LEU A 53 -44.58 -3.50 10.00
C LEU A 53 -43.72 -4.74 9.60
N MET A 54 -44.32 -5.78 9.03
CA MET A 54 -43.58 -6.91 8.48
C MET A 54 -42.64 -6.48 7.35
N PHE A 55 -43.04 -5.56 6.47
CA PHE A 55 -42.15 -4.97 5.47
C PHE A 55 -40.94 -4.28 6.10
N ALA A 56 -41.16 -3.46 7.11
CA ALA A 56 -40.08 -2.77 7.79
C ALA A 56 -39.11 -3.76 8.46
N ALA A 57 -39.62 -4.80 9.13
CA ALA A 57 -38.82 -5.82 9.77
C ALA A 57 -37.97 -6.62 8.77
N LEU A 58 -38.49 -6.94 7.59
CA LEU A 58 -37.74 -7.66 6.54
C LEU A 58 -36.49 -6.88 6.10
N THR A 59 -36.50 -5.56 6.13
CA THR A 59 -35.33 -4.76 5.71
C THR A 59 -34.09 -4.99 6.60
N LEU A 60 -34.26 -5.45 7.86
CA LEU A 60 -33.16 -5.81 8.75
C LEU A 60 -32.33 -6.99 8.21
N PHE A 61 -32.96 -7.88 7.45
CA PHE A 61 -32.31 -9.08 6.89
C PHE A 61 -31.82 -8.89 5.46
N ARG A 62 -32.03 -7.73 4.84
CA ARG A 62 -31.77 -7.46 3.42
C ARG A 62 -30.33 -7.73 2.96
N ARG A 63 -29.34 -7.58 3.85
CA ARG A 63 -27.93 -7.83 3.52
C ARG A 63 -27.58 -9.30 3.63
N ARG A 64 -28.22 -10.04 4.53
CA ARG A 64 -27.93 -11.45 4.76
C ARG A 64 -28.66 -12.34 3.75
N TRP A 65 -29.90 -12.00 3.40
CA TRP A 65 -30.76 -12.76 2.48
C TRP A 65 -31.44 -11.85 1.45
N PRO A 66 -30.68 -11.16 0.58
CA PRO A 66 -31.24 -10.14 -0.30
C PRO A 66 -32.35 -10.67 -1.23
N LEU A 67 -32.19 -11.88 -1.78
CA LEU A 67 -33.22 -12.51 -2.60
C LEU A 67 -34.44 -12.95 -1.78
N GLY A 68 -34.22 -13.51 -0.59
CA GLY A 68 -35.31 -13.91 0.29
C GLY A 68 -36.17 -12.71 0.72
N VAL A 69 -35.52 -11.61 1.08
CA VAL A 69 -36.23 -10.35 1.43
C VAL A 69 -36.99 -9.79 0.23
N LEU A 70 -36.43 -9.83 -0.97
CA LEU A 70 -37.12 -9.38 -2.19
C LEU A 70 -38.37 -10.22 -2.47
N LEU A 71 -38.27 -11.56 -2.42
CA LEU A 71 -39.41 -12.46 -2.63
C LEU A 71 -40.49 -12.30 -1.55
N ALA A 72 -40.10 -12.24 -0.27
CA ALA A 72 -41.01 -12.05 0.84
C ALA A 72 -41.73 -10.69 0.72
N SER A 73 -41.01 -9.63 0.38
CA SER A 73 -41.57 -8.32 0.13
C SER A 73 -42.60 -8.31 -1.02
N ALA A 74 -42.29 -9.04 -2.10
CA ALA A 74 -43.22 -9.16 -3.22
C ALA A 74 -44.50 -9.90 -2.83
N VAL A 75 -44.41 -10.99 -2.06
CA VAL A 75 -45.56 -11.74 -1.55
C VAL A 75 -46.43 -10.88 -0.60
N ILE A 76 -45.83 -10.20 0.35
CA ILE A 76 -46.56 -9.30 1.28
C ILE A 76 -47.27 -8.22 0.51
N LEU A 77 -46.61 -7.64 -0.50
CA LEU A 77 -47.21 -6.61 -1.32
C LEU A 77 -48.40 -7.12 -2.13
N GLN A 78 -48.30 -8.32 -2.70
CA GLN A 78 -49.39 -8.97 -3.41
C GLN A 78 -50.60 -9.21 -2.47
N LEU A 79 -50.36 -9.72 -1.26
CA LEU A 79 -51.40 -9.92 -0.23
C LEU A 79 -52.05 -8.58 0.17
N TYR A 80 -51.25 -7.54 0.35
CA TYR A 80 -51.75 -6.20 0.67
C TYR A 80 -52.67 -5.67 -0.42
N GLY A 81 -52.31 -5.82 -1.69
CA GLY A 81 -53.13 -5.45 -2.84
C GLY A 81 -54.45 -6.21 -2.92
N MET A 82 -54.43 -7.52 -2.58
CA MET A 82 -55.65 -8.36 -2.63
C MET A 82 -56.65 -8.04 -1.50
N THR A 83 -56.21 -7.43 -0.40
CA THR A 83 -57.05 -7.11 0.75
C THR A 83 -57.69 -5.73 0.68
N ASN A 84 -57.42 -4.93 -0.37
CA ASN A 84 -57.91 -3.58 -0.56
C ASN A 84 -57.67 -2.63 0.64
N TYR A 85 -56.55 -2.78 1.34
CA TYR A 85 -56.15 -1.87 2.39
C TYR A 85 -55.73 -0.52 1.83
N PRO A 86 -56.06 0.59 2.51
CA PRO A 86 -55.74 1.94 2.04
C PRO A 86 -54.24 2.28 2.27
N GLY A 87 -53.69 3.13 1.41
CA GLY A 87 -52.61 4.04 1.76
C GLY A 87 -51.17 3.62 1.60
N ILE A 88 -50.83 2.37 1.32
CA ILE A 88 -49.42 2.07 1.03
C ILE A 88 -49.16 2.21 -0.47
N TYR A 89 -48.38 3.23 -0.84
CA TYR A 89 -47.75 3.21 -2.16
C TYR A 89 -46.79 2.01 -2.20
N ALA A 90 -47.23 0.95 -2.81
CA ALA A 90 -46.60 -0.38 -2.91
C ALA A 90 -45.15 -0.36 -3.33
N ALA A 91 -44.74 0.66 -4.05
CA ALA A 91 -43.43 0.78 -4.62
C ALA A 91 -42.34 1.08 -3.59
N VAL A 92 -42.61 1.75 -2.46
CA VAL A 92 -41.54 2.18 -1.53
C VAL A 92 -40.85 1.03 -0.81
N PRO A 93 -41.56 0.10 -0.13
CA PRO A 93 -40.89 -1.01 0.56
C PRO A 93 -40.21 -2.01 -0.41
N LEU A 94 -40.88 -2.33 -1.52
CA LEU A 94 -40.36 -3.25 -2.52
C LEU A 94 -39.10 -2.69 -3.22
N SER A 95 -39.02 -1.38 -3.40
CA SER A 95 -37.90 -0.72 -4.06
C SER A 95 -36.62 -0.84 -3.27
N VAL A 96 -36.65 -0.77 -1.95
CA VAL A 96 -35.49 -0.98 -1.07
C VAL A 96 -34.99 -2.42 -1.18
N ALA A 97 -35.90 -3.40 -1.16
CA ALA A 97 -35.55 -4.81 -1.35
C ALA A 97 -35.00 -5.07 -2.75
N ALA A 98 -35.62 -4.51 -3.79
CA ALA A 98 -35.21 -4.60 -5.17
C ALA A 98 -33.79 -4.00 -5.39
N ALA A 99 -33.54 -2.79 -4.91
CA ALA A 99 -32.23 -2.14 -4.99
C ALA A 99 -31.15 -2.97 -4.27
N THR A 100 -31.47 -3.54 -3.11
CA THR A 100 -30.51 -4.36 -2.36
C THR A 100 -30.19 -5.67 -3.10
N ALA A 101 -31.21 -6.37 -3.61
CA ALA A 101 -31.05 -7.60 -4.37
C ALA A 101 -30.32 -7.34 -5.71
N TRP A 102 -30.56 -6.21 -6.35
CA TRP A 102 -29.86 -5.77 -7.56
C TRP A 102 -28.35 -5.59 -7.31
N VAL A 103 -28.01 -4.85 -6.25
CA VAL A 103 -26.61 -4.64 -5.86
C VAL A 103 -25.93 -5.95 -5.45
N ALA A 104 -26.67 -6.88 -4.85
CA ALA A 104 -26.18 -8.22 -4.48
C ALA A 104 -26.03 -9.19 -5.68
N GLY A 105 -26.41 -8.77 -6.90
CA GLY A 105 -26.23 -9.55 -8.13
C GLY A 105 -27.45 -10.35 -8.62
N TYR A 106 -28.58 -10.33 -7.91
CA TYR A 106 -29.80 -11.04 -8.27
C TYR A 106 -30.63 -10.32 -9.34
N ARG A 107 -29.99 -9.82 -10.40
CA ARG A 107 -30.59 -8.95 -11.45
C ARG A 107 -31.80 -9.57 -12.14
N ARG A 108 -31.73 -10.84 -12.55
CA ARG A 108 -32.82 -11.52 -13.27
C ARG A 108 -34.08 -11.61 -12.42
N TRP A 109 -33.94 -11.96 -11.16
CA TRP A 109 -35.04 -12.05 -10.21
C TRP A 109 -35.62 -10.68 -9.90
N THR A 110 -34.78 -9.68 -9.68
CA THR A 110 -35.23 -8.30 -9.44
C THR A 110 -35.99 -7.76 -10.63
N MET A 111 -35.46 -7.98 -11.86
CA MET A 111 -36.14 -7.52 -13.07
C MET A 111 -37.47 -8.20 -13.26
N GLY A 112 -37.59 -9.51 -13.07
CA GLY A 112 -38.84 -10.26 -13.18
C GLY A 112 -39.92 -9.74 -12.21
N ILE A 113 -39.54 -9.52 -10.94
CA ILE A 113 -40.47 -9.00 -9.92
C ILE A 113 -40.90 -7.57 -10.22
N VAL A 114 -39.94 -6.70 -10.60
CA VAL A 114 -40.26 -5.31 -10.97
C VAL A 114 -41.22 -5.29 -12.17
N LEU A 115 -40.93 -6.08 -13.21
CA LEU A 115 -41.83 -6.19 -14.38
C LEU A 115 -43.23 -6.67 -13.98
N TRP A 116 -43.33 -7.66 -13.09
CA TRP A 116 -44.62 -8.13 -12.60
C TRP A 116 -45.46 -6.99 -11.96
N PHE A 117 -44.84 -6.18 -11.10
CA PHE A 117 -45.50 -5.08 -10.39
C PHE A 117 -45.73 -3.84 -11.26
N VAL A 118 -45.06 -3.71 -12.42
CA VAL A 118 -45.28 -2.63 -13.39
C VAL A 118 -46.31 -3.06 -14.44
N LEU A 119 -46.18 -4.27 -15.01
CA LEU A 119 -47.04 -4.74 -16.10
C LEU A 119 -48.39 -5.31 -15.62
N GLY A 120 -48.42 -5.88 -14.39
CA GLY A 120 -49.67 -6.42 -13.84
C GLY A 120 -50.81 -5.37 -13.74
N PRO A 121 -50.56 -4.19 -13.14
CA PRO A 121 -51.53 -3.11 -13.14
C PRO A 121 -51.92 -2.64 -14.54
N LEU A 122 -50.99 -2.59 -15.50
CA LEU A 122 -51.32 -2.22 -16.90
C LEU A 122 -52.21 -3.25 -17.57
N GLY A 123 -52.00 -4.55 -17.32
CA GLY A 123 -52.90 -5.61 -17.77
C GLY A 123 -54.30 -5.50 -17.17
N TYR A 124 -54.40 -5.15 -15.86
CA TYR A 124 -55.65 -4.89 -15.19
C TYR A 124 -56.40 -3.67 -15.77
N ILE A 125 -55.66 -2.58 -16.05
CA ILE A 125 -56.21 -1.39 -16.72
C ILE A 125 -56.76 -1.75 -18.11
N ALA A 126 -56.03 -2.52 -18.90
CA ALA A 126 -56.49 -2.96 -20.22
C ALA A 126 -57.77 -3.81 -20.12
N TYR A 127 -57.87 -4.67 -19.11
CA TYR A 127 -59.09 -5.44 -18.83
C TYR A 127 -60.27 -4.53 -18.46
N GLN A 128 -60.09 -3.56 -17.58
CA GLN A 128 -61.12 -2.59 -17.17
C GLN A 128 -61.58 -1.71 -18.35
N MET A 129 -60.64 -1.30 -19.22
CA MET A 129 -61.02 -0.59 -20.46
C MET A 129 -61.92 -1.43 -21.37
N SER A 130 -61.68 -2.73 -21.48
CA SER A 130 -62.53 -3.64 -22.25
C SER A 130 -63.90 -3.84 -21.60
N ALA A 131 -64.01 -3.60 -20.28
CA ALA A 131 -65.24 -3.72 -19.51
C ALA A 131 -66.07 -2.40 -19.43
N GLY A 132 -65.59 -1.30 -20.03
CA GLY A 132 -66.35 -0.04 -20.14
C GLY A 132 -66.35 0.84 -18.87
N THR A 133 -65.36 0.71 -18.01
CA THR A 133 -65.21 1.52 -16.77
C THR A 133 -64.54 2.86 -17.07
N GLU A 134 -65.12 3.98 -16.60
CA GLU A 134 -64.73 5.34 -17.00
C GLU A 134 -63.54 5.97 -16.25
N ASP A 135 -63.07 5.43 -15.09
CA ASP A 135 -62.04 6.07 -14.26
C ASP A 135 -60.70 5.33 -14.24
N LEU A 136 -59.96 5.43 -15.34
CA LEU A 136 -58.62 4.78 -15.49
C LEU A 136 -57.42 5.68 -15.17
N LEU A 137 -57.62 7.00 -15.11
CA LEU A 137 -56.59 8.00 -14.88
C LEU A 137 -55.78 7.78 -13.57
N PRO A 138 -56.42 7.48 -12.42
CA PRO A 138 -55.69 7.23 -11.17
C PRO A 138 -54.81 5.98 -11.21
N LEU A 139 -55.26 4.91 -11.87
CA LEU A 139 -54.55 3.65 -12.04
C LEU A 139 -53.33 3.81 -12.96
N LEU A 140 -53.47 4.56 -14.06
CA LEU A 140 -52.39 4.91 -14.97
C LEU A 140 -51.30 5.74 -14.25
N ASN A 141 -51.72 6.74 -13.48
CA ASN A 141 -50.78 7.60 -12.74
C ASN A 141 -50.00 6.81 -11.69
N GLY A 142 -50.63 5.92 -10.93
CA GLY A 142 -50.01 5.05 -9.96
C GLY A 142 -48.99 4.08 -10.58
N SER A 143 -49.35 3.52 -11.74
CA SER A 143 -48.43 2.60 -12.48
C SER A 143 -47.22 3.34 -13.02
N LEU A 144 -47.36 4.55 -13.55
CA LEU A 144 -46.29 5.38 -14.08
C LEU A 144 -45.34 5.84 -12.97
N GLN A 145 -45.88 6.28 -11.83
CA GLN A 145 -45.08 6.66 -10.67
C GLN A 145 -44.27 5.49 -10.12
N SER A 146 -44.88 4.30 -10.03
CA SER A 146 -44.21 3.09 -9.58
C SER A 146 -43.07 2.70 -10.52
N ALA A 147 -43.30 2.75 -11.83
CA ALA A 147 -42.28 2.46 -12.84
C ALA A 147 -41.08 3.45 -12.76
N GLY A 148 -41.39 4.76 -12.63
CA GLY A 148 -40.37 5.80 -12.47
C GLY A 148 -39.53 5.61 -11.22
N MET A 149 -40.15 5.26 -10.09
CA MET A 149 -39.42 5.02 -8.85
C MET A 149 -38.54 3.76 -8.91
N PHE A 150 -39.00 2.65 -9.49
CA PHE A 150 -38.20 1.47 -9.70
C PHE A 150 -37.01 1.74 -10.63
N ALA A 151 -37.22 2.47 -11.73
CA ALA A 151 -36.16 2.85 -12.64
C ALA A 151 -35.09 3.69 -11.93
N ALA A 152 -35.51 4.70 -11.17
CA ALA A 152 -34.58 5.55 -10.41
C ALA A 152 -33.75 4.75 -9.38
N LEU A 153 -34.37 3.79 -8.69
CA LEU A 153 -33.66 2.96 -7.70
C LEU A 153 -32.73 1.93 -8.33
N LEU A 154 -33.08 1.37 -9.47
CA LEU A 154 -32.20 0.47 -10.23
C LEU A 154 -30.98 1.24 -10.76
N LEU A 155 -31.18 2.45 -11.30
CA LEU A 155 -30.11 3.34 -11.74
C LEU A 155 -29.21 3.75 -10.57
N PHE A 156 -29.79 4.08 -9.43
CA PHE A 156 -29.02 4.38 -8.21
C PHE A 156 -28.21 3.16 -7.74
N GLY A 157 -28.81 1.98 -7.74
CA GLY A 157 -28.13 0.72 -7.41
C GLY A 157 -26.95 0.44 -8.34
N GLU A 158 -27.11 0.70 -9.65
CA GLU A 158 -26.03 0.54 -10.63
C GLU A 158 -24.92 1.58 -10.43
N ALA A 159 -25.27 2.85 -10.17
CA ALA A 159 -24.32 3.90 -9.86
C ALA A 159 -23.48 3.59 -8.59
N VAL A 160 -24.13 3.11 -7.53
CA VAL A 160 -23.43 2.70 -6.29
C VAL A 160 -22.49 1.54 -6.56
N ARG A 161 -22.90 0.57 -7.38
CA ARG A 161 -22.07 -0.59 -7.73
C ARG A 161 -20.87 -0.18 -8.60
N GLY A 162 -21.10 0.65 -9.61
CA GLY A 162 -20.03 1.19 -10.46
C GLY A 162 -18.99 1.96 -9.63
N ARG A 163 -19.48 2.77 -8.69
CA ARG A 163 -18.58 3.51 -7.79
C ARG A 163 -17.74 2.59 -6.90
N ARG A 164 -18.33 1.53 -6.34
CA ARG A 164 -17.58 0.53 -5.55
C ARG A 164 -16.52 -0.20 -6.38
N ALA A 165 -16.86 -0.60 -7.60
CA ALA A 165 -15.92 -1.25 -8.51
C ALA A 165 -14.74 -0.32 -8.87
N LEU A 166 -15.02 0.96 -9.11
CA LEU A 166 -14.00 1.98 -9.36
C LEU A 166 -13.10 2.19 -8.14
N ASP A 167 -13.69 2.29 -6.94
CA ASP A 167 -12.93 2.44 -5.69
C ASP A 167 -12.00 1.23 -5.44
N GLN A 168 -12.49 0.02 -5.68
CA GLN A 168 -11.69 -1.20 -5.59
C GLN A 168 -10.54 -1.23 -6.62
N ALA A 169 -10.82 -0.87 -7.87
CA ALA A 169 -9.80 -0.79 -8.92
C ALA A 169 -8.71 0.25 -8.58
N ASN A 170 -9.12 1.41 -8.07
CA ASN A 170 -8.18 2.43 -7.62
C ASN A 170 -7.32 1.98 -6.43
N GLN A 171 -7.88 1.21 -5.49
CA GLN A 171 -7.11 0.65 -4.36
C GLN A 171 -6.07 -0.36 -4.84
N LEU A 172 -6.44 -1.26 -5.74
CA LEU A 172 -5.52 -2.23 -6.34
C LEU A 172 -4.39 -1.53 -7.11
N LEU A 173 -4.72 -0.52 -7.90
CA LEU A 173 -3.73 0.24 -8.66
C LEU A 173 -2.74 0.95 -7.74
N ARG A 174 -3.21 1.57 -6.66
CA ARG A 174 -2.33 2.22 -5.67
C ARG A 174 -1.41 1.21 -4.99
N ALA A 175 -1.93 0.07 -4.57
CA ALA A 175 -1.12 -0.98 -3.95
C ALA A 175 -0.03 -1.50 -4.90
N GLU A 176 -0.35 -1.65 -6.19
CA GLU A 176 0.63 -2.06 -7.20
C GLU A 176 1.69 -0.97 -7.46
N GLN A 177 1.27 0.30 -7.50
CA GLN A 177 2.19 1.44 -7.62
C GLN A 177 3.14 1.52 -6.43
N GLU A 178 2.63 1.40 -5.19
CA GLU A 178 3.43 1.41 -3.96
C GLU A 178 4.43 0.25 -3.96
N ARG A 179 4.00 -0.95 -4.37
CA ARG A 179 4.88 -2.11 -4.48
C ARG A 179 5.99 -1.90 -5.52
N SER A 180 5.65 -1.38 -6.68
CA SER A 180 6.62 -1.05 -7.73
C SER A 180 7.62 0.00 -7.27
N GLU A 181 7.15 1.00 -6.53
CA GLU A 181 8.01 2.04 -5.96
C GLU A 181 8.98 1.48 -4.90
N GLN A 182 8.50 0.63 -4.00
CA GLN A 182 9.37 -0.02 -3.01
C GLN A 182 10.45 -0.89 -3.67
N LEU A 183 10.10 -1.63 -4.72
CA LEU A 183 11.10 -2.42 -5.48
C LEU A 183 12.18 -1.54 -6.11
N LEU A 184 11.82 -0.37 -6.62
CA LEU A 184 12.77 0.58 -7.18
C LEU A 184 13.70 1.17 -6.10
N LEU A 185 13.13 1.53 -4.94
CA LEU A 185 13.88 2.06 -3.79
C LEU A 185 14.82 1.03 -3.13
N ASN A 186 14.58 -0.27 -3.35
CA ASN A 186 15.52 -1.32 -2.93
C ASN A 186 16.79 -1.39 -3.80
N ILE A 187 16.78 -0.73 -4.97
CA ILE A 187 17.89 -0.80 -5.94
C ILE A 187 18.61 0.54 -6.06
N LEU A 188 17.87 1.66 -5.87
CA LEU A 188 18.37 3.02 -6.09
C LEU A 188 18.07 3.93 -4.90
N PRO A 189 18.95 4.88 -4.55
CA PRO A 189 18.63 5.92 -3.59
C PRO A 189 17.38 6.71 -4.00
N ALA A 190 16.59 7.19 -3.01
CA ALA A 190 15.29 7.81 -3.26
C ALA A 190 15.37 9.03 -4.18
N SER A 191 16.39 9.88 -4.02
CA SER A 191 16.62 11.06 -4.88
C SER A 191 16.90 10.67 -6.33
N ILE A 192 17.65 9.60 -6.54
CA ILE A 192 17.99 9.07 -7.88
C ILE A 192 16.77 8.42 -8.54
N ALA A 193 16.01 7.63 -7.78
CA ALA A 193 14.75 7.04 -8.26
C ALA A 193 13.73 8.11 -8.69
N ALA A 194 13.64 9.24 -7.96
CA ALA A 194 12.78 10.36 -8.32
C ALA A 194 13.19 11.02 -9.65
N ARG A 195 14.49 11.23 -9.89
CA ARG A 195 15.03 11.80 -11.16
C ARG A 195 14.78 10.88 -12.34
N LEU A 196 14.96 9.57 -12.17
CA LEU A 196 14.64 8.59 -13.22
C LEU A 196 13.15 8.59 -13.58
N LYS A 197 12.25 8.68 -12.58
CA LYS A 197 10.80 8.79 -12.81
C LYS A 197 10.42 10.07 -13.59
N GLN A 198 11.19 11.14 -13.41
CA GLN A 198 11.03 12.40 -14.18
C GLN A 198 11.56 12.30 -15.61
N GLY A 199 12.14 11.16 -15.99
CA GLY A 199 12.66 10.92 -17.34
C GLY A 199 14.06 11.47 -17.60
N GLU A 200 14.84 11.74 -16.55
CA GLU A 200 16.23 12.19 -16.70
C GLU A 200 17.07 11.05 -17.33
N ALA A 201 17.56 11.29 -18.53
CA ALA A 201 18.20 10.26 -19.35
C ALA A 201 19.64 9.93 -18.92
N LEU A 202 20.32 10.86 -18.25
CA LEU A 202 21.69 10.70 -17.77
C LEU A 202 21.81 11.32 -16.37
N ILE A 203 22.07 10.50 -15.38
CA ILE A 203 22.34 10.94 -14.02
C ILE A 203 23.84 10.74 -13.78
N ALA A 204 24.57 11.86 -13.63
CA ALA A 204 26.01 11.86 -13.33
C ALA A 204 26.33 13.12 -12.51
N ASP A 205 26.55 12.94 -11.22
CA ASP A 205 26.77 14.04 -10.28
C ASP A 205 28.19 14.00 -9.72
N GLY A 206 28.86 15.15 -9.66
CA GLY A 206 30.17 15.31 -9.06
C GLY A 206 30.05 15.63 -7.57
N PHE A 207 30.72 14.85 -6.73
CA PHE A 207 30.81 15.08 -5.29
C PHE A 207 32.28 15.41 -4.93
N PRO A 208 32.58 16.63 -4.48
CA PRO A 208 33.96 17.06 -4.20
C PRO A 208 34.55 16.40 -2.96
N GLU A 209 33.71 16.03 -2.00
CA GLU A 209 34.10 15.52 -0.70
C GLU A 209 33.17 14.37 -0.25
N VAL A 210 33.69 13.15 -0.37
CA VAL A 210 33.05 11.93 0.17
C VAL A 210 34.08 11.04 0.84
N THR A 211 33.64 10.05 1.58
CA THR A 211 34.54 8.98 2.10
C THR A 211 34.01 7.63 1.66
N VAL A 212 34.86 6.87 0.96
CA VAL A 212 34.56 5.55 0.44
C VAL A 212 35.22 4.49 1.30
N LEU A 213 34.47 3.45 1.63
CA LEU A 213 34.94 2.27 2.38
C LEU A 213 34.74 1.01 1.54
N PHE A 214 35.76 0.18 1.48
CA PHE A 214 35.71 -1.21 1.04
C PHE A 214 36.00 -2.11 2.24
N ALA A 215 35.18 -3.14 2.44
CA ALA A 215 35.41 -4.19 3.44
C ALA A 215 35.30 -5.55 2.76
N ASP A 216 36.35 -6.38 2.85
CA ASP A 216 36.46 -7.67 2.22
C ASP A 216 36.71 -8.79 3.25
N LEU A 217 36.14 -9.97 3.01
CA LEU A 217 36.28 -11.12 3.90
C LEU A 217 37.58 -11.84 3.64
N VAL A 218 38.38 -11.95 4.67
CA VAL A 218 39.72 -12.61 4.56
C VAL A 218 39.57 -14.09 4.22
N ASP A 219 40.18 -14.50 3.10
CA ASP A 219 40.22 -15.89 2.60
C ASP A 219 38.86 -16.55 2.37
N PHE A 220 37.75 -15.79 2.29
CA PHE A 220 36.40 -16.36 2.20
C PHE A 220 36.21 -17.19 0.94
N THR A 221 36.56 -16.66 -0.23
CA THR A 221 36.45 -17.36 -1.52
C THR A 221 37.17 -18.73 -1.48
N ARG A 222 38.40 -18.80 -0.94
CA ARG A 222 39.13 -20.05 -0.80
C ARG A 222 38.46 -21.01 0.19
N ARG A 223 37.96 -20.50 1.31
CA ARG A 223 37.32 -21.31 2.37
C ARG A 223 35.94 -21.81 1.99
N SER A 224 35.26 -21.13 1.10
CA SER A 224 33.90 -21.47 0.65
C SER A 224 33.88 -22.44 -0.54
N SER A 225 35.01 -22.67 -1.23
CA SER A 225 35.08 -23.54 -2.43
C SER A 225 34.63 -24.98 -2.19
N GLU A 226 34.71 -25.47 -0.96
CA GLU A 226 34.31 -26.85 -0.58
C GLU A 226 32.89 -26.91 0.04
N THR A 227 32.15 -25.83 -0.02
CA THR A 227 30.83 -25.70 0.64
C THR A 227 29.70 -25.58 -0.40
N SER A 228 28.48 -26.03 -0.05
CA SER A 228 27.37 -25.88 -0.98
C SER A 228 27.02 -24.40 -1.25
N PRO A 229 26.65 -24.05 -2.49
CA PRO A 229 26.33 -22.67 -2.88
C PRO A 229 25.29 -22.02 -1.98
N GLU A 230 24.25 -22.75 -1.57
CA GLU A 230 23.18 -22.24 -0.71
C GLU A 230 23.70 -21.81 0.66
N ARG A 231 24.70 -22.55 1.20
CA ARG A 231 25.29 -22.23 2.51
C ARG A 231 26.19 -21.00 2.42
N VAL A 232 26.94 -20.88 1.34
CA VAL A 232 27.75 -19.69 1.04
C VAL A 232 26.87 -18.45 0.96
N VAL A 233 25.80 -18.49 0.13
CA VAL A 233 24.87 -17.37 -0.04
C VAL A 233 24.19 -17.00 1.29
N ARG A 234 23.78 -17.98 2.09
CA ARG A 234 23.16 -17.73 3.40
C ARG A 234 24.08 -17.02 4.38
N VAL A 235 25.38 -17.39 4.40
CA VAL A 235 26.37 -16.72 5.27
C VAL A 235 26.58 -15.27 4.82
N LEU A 236 26.73 -15.03 3.51
CA LEU A 236 26.89 -13.68 2.96
C LEU A 236 25.64 -12.83 3.17
N ASP A 237 24.45 -13.38 2.96
CA ASP A 237 23.18 -12.69 3.15
C ASP A 237 23.00 -12.24 4.62
N ASN A 238 23.23 -13.12 5.58
CA ASN A 238 23.17 -12.78 6.99
C ASN A 238 24.17 -11.69 7.38
N LEU A 239 25.39 -11.79 6.88
CA LEU A 239 26.47 -10.84 7.18
C LEU A 239 26.17 -9.47 6.55
N PHE A 240 25.87 -9.45 5.25
CA PHE A 240 25.60 -8.19 4.54
C PHE A 240 24.32 -7.52 5.00
N SER A 241 23.30 -8.28 5.41
CA SER A 241 22.13 -7.73 6.09
C SER A 241 22.47 -7.07 7.42
N ALA A 242 23.46 -7.59 8.16
CA ALA A 242 23.97 -6.91 9.35
C ALA A 242 24.72 -5.61 8.99
N PHE A 243 25.52 -5.63 7.93
CA PHE A 243 26.23 -4.46 7.42
C PHE A 243 25.29 -3.38 6.89
N ASP A 244 24.22 -3.77 6.21
CA ASP A 244 23.18 -2.86 5.73
C ASP A 244 22.50 -2.12 6.91
N ARG A 245 22.23 -2.82 8.01
CA ARG A 245 21.72 -2.18 9.25
C ARG A 245 22.71 -1.19 9.85
N LEU A 246 24.02 -1.49 9.79
CA LEU A 246 25.07 -0.57 10.24
C LEU A 246 25.16 0.66 9.32
N ALA A 247 25.14 0.47 8.00
CA ALA A 247 25.13 1.57 7.04
C ALA A 247 23.94 2.52 7.29
N GLY A 248 22.73 1.97 7.45
CA GLY A 248 21.54 2.75 7.78
C GLY A 248 21.65 3.49 9.13
N ARG A 249 22.23 2.87 10.16
CA ARG A 249 22.44 3.49 11.48
C ARG A 249 23.38 4.70 11.41
N HIS A 250 24.42 4.62 10.61
CA HIS A 250 25.40 5.69 10.41
C HIS A 250 24.98 6.71 9.32
N GLY A 251 23.83 6.50 8.65
CA GLY A 251 23.36 7.35 7.55
C GLY A 251 24.30 7.33 6.34
N LEU A 252 24.81 6.15 6.00
CA LEU A 252 25.70 5.90 4.88
C LEU A 252 24.98 5.18 3.76
N GLU A 253 25.42 5.42 2.52
CA GLU A 253 24.85 4.79 1.33
C GLU A 253 25.64 3.52 0.96
N LYS A 254 24.96 2.38 0.94
CA LYS A 254 25.50 1.16 0.35
C LYS A 254 25.49 1.27 -1.17
N ILE A 255 26.63 1.07 -1.79
CA ILE A 255 26.71 1.13 -3.26
C ILE A 255 26.48 -0.24 -3.87
N LYS A 256 27.27 -1.23 -3.47
CA LYS A 256 27.17 -2.60 -4.00
C LYS A 256 27.98 -3.60 -3.16
N THR A 257 27.74 -4.87 -3.43
CA THR A 257 28.66 -5.95 -3.07
C THR A 257 29.41 -6.43 -4.31
N ILE A 258 30.69 -6.80 -4.16
CA ILE A 258 31.55 -7.31 -5.24
C ILE A 258 32.13 -8.64 -4.74
N GLY A 259 31.42 -9.73 -5.06
CA GLY A 259 31.77 -11.03 -4.46
C GLY A 259 31.53 -11.02 -2.96
N ASP A 260 32.60 -11.19 -2.19
CA ASP A 260 32.67 -11.14 -0.73
C ASP A 260 33.08 -9.77 -0.16
N ALA A 261 33.22 -8.75 -1.04
CA ALA A 261 33.50 -7.38 -0.63
C ALA A 261 32.23 -6.53 -0.55
N TYR A 262 32.19 -5.62 0.43
CA TYR A 262 31.09 -4.67 0.68
C TYR A 262 31.60 -3.23 0.48
N MET A 263 30.89 -2.44 -0.33
CA MET A 263 31.22 -1.06 -0.64
C MET A 263 30.16 -0.11 -0.11
N VAL A 264 30.59 0.87 0.70
CA VAL A 264 29.73 1.90 1.28
C VAL A 264 30.39 3.26 1.19
N VAL A 265 29.60 4.33 1.19
CA VAL A 265 30.08 5.71 1.07
C VAL A 265 29.31 6.65 2.00
N GLY A 266 30.01 7.66 2.52
CA GLY A 266 29.45 8.79 3.24
C GLY A 266 29.61 10.08 2.46
N GLY A 267 28.58 10.94 2.47
CA GLY A 267 28.59 12.25 1.80
C GLY A 267 27.87 12.29 0.45
N LEU A 268 27.13 11.21 0.11
CA LEU A 268 26.21 11.16 -1.02
C LEU A 268 25.03 10.22 -0.71
N PRO A 269 23.90 10.30 -1.41
CA PRO A 269 23.56 11.34 -2.39
C PRO A 269 23.42 12.71 -1.76
N ASP A 270 23.22 12.76 -0.45
CA ASP A 270 23.11 14.01 0.33
C ASP A 270 24.47 14.34 0.96
N PRO A 271 25.10 15.50 0.63
CA PRO A 271 26.35 15.92 1.22
C PRO A 271 26.26 16.08 2.74
N ARG A 272 27.28 15.59 3.46
CA ARG A 272 27.38 15.75 4.92
C ARG A 272 28.83 16.06 5.34
N PRO A 273 29.04 17.00 6.28
CA PRO A 273 30.38 17.44 6.66
C PRO A 273 31.15 16.37 7.46
N ASP A 274 30.46 15.49 8.19
CA ASP A 274 31.00 14.43 9.04
C ASP A 274 31.10 13.08 8.29
N HIS A 275 31.14 13.08 6.95
CA HIS A 275 31.20 11.87 6.14
C HIS A 275 32.35 10.94 6.51
N ALA A 276 33.52 11.47 6.86
CA ALA A 276 34.70 10.67 7.24
C ALA A 276 34.53 10.02 8.62
N GLN A 277 33.95 10.74 9.57
CA GLN A 277 33.68 10.26 10.92
C GLN A 277 32.62 9.14 10.90
N ALA A 278 31.52 9.36 10.18
CA ALA A 278 30.47 8.36 10.06
C ALA A 278 30.96 7.06 9.43
N VAL A 279 31.83 7.15 8.39
CA VAL A 279 32.45 5.98 7.77
C VAL A 279 33.44 5.30 8.72
N ALA A 280 34.22 6.07 9.48
CA ALA A 280 35.14 5.53 10.47
C ALA A 280 34.42 4.78 11.60
N ASP A 281 33.31 5.36 12.10
CA ASP A 281 32.47 4.74 13.12
C ASP A 281 31.85 3.42 12.60
N MET A 282 31.31 3.43 11.39
CA MET A 282 30.82 2.20 10.77
C MET A 282 31.92 1.16 10.60
N ALA A 283 33.13 1.56 10.19
CA ALA A 283 34.24 0.65 10.03
C ALA A 283 34.63 -0.06 11.34
N LEU A 284 34.59 0.67 12.46
CA LEU A 284 34.80 0.09 13.78
C LEU A 284 33.71 -0.89 14.17
N ASP A 285 32.45 -0.52 13.93
CA ASP A 285 31.30 -1.39 14.20
C ASP A 285 31.30 -2.63 13.28
N LEU A 286 31.71 -2.51 12.01
CA LEU A 286 31.88 -3.66 11.09
C LEU A 286 32.91 -4.66 11.62
N ARG A 287 34.02 -4.15 12.13
CA ARG A 287 35.08 -4.98 12.73
C ARG A 287 34.60 -5.72 13.98
N GLU A 288 33.73 -5.10 14.77
CA GLU A 288 33.12 -5.74 15.95
C GLU A 288 32.02 -6.74 15.55
N GLU A 289 31.24 -6.42 14.52
CA GLU A 289 30.13 -7.28 14.08
C GLU A 289 30.63 -8.56 13.43
N VAL A 290 31.67 -8.50 12.58
CA VAL A 290 32.14 -9.67 11.81
C VAL A 290 32.57 -10.83 12.70
N VAL A 291 33.10 -10.57 13.89
CA VAL A 291 33.56 -11.62 14.82
C VAL A 291 32.44 -12.48 15.39
N ARG A 292 31.19 -11.98 15.31
CA ARG A 292 29.98 -12.70 15.70
C ARG A 292 29.53 -13.71 14.65
N HIS A 293 30.05 -13.59 13.44
CA HIS A 293 29.71 -14.43 12.30
C HIS A 293 30.76 -15.51 12.06
N ARG A 294 30.33 -16.61 11.44
CA ARG A 294 31.21 -17.76 11.14
C ARG A 294 31.16 -18.05 9.64
N ASP A 295 32.28 -18.52 9.10
CA ASP A 295 32.33 -19.04 7.74
C ASP A 295 31.46 -20.32 7.62
N PRO A 296 31.20 -20.81 6.39
CA PRO A 296 30.44 -22.06 6.23
C PRO A 296 31.08 -23.28 6.94
N GLY A 297 32.37 -23.24 7.24
CA GLY A 297 33.08 -24.25 8.01
C GLY A 297 33.06 -24.06 9.54
N GLY A 298 32.38 -23.00 10.04
CA GLY A 298 32.24 -22.70 11.47
C GLY A 298 33.41 -21.90 12.06
N ARG A 299 34.38 -21.42 11.26
CA ARG A 299 35.52 -20.63 11.72
C ARG A 299 35.17 -19.14 11.81
N PRO A 300 35.79 -18.36 12.70
CA PRO A 300 35.60 -16.92 12.78
C PRO A 300 35.92 -16.24 11.45
N LEU A 301 35.05 -15.26 11.08
CA LEU A 301 35.32 -14.38 9.96
C LEU A 301 36.15 -13.19 10.42
N ALA A 302 36.94 -12.64 9.47
CA ALA A 302 37.72 -11.42 9.67
C ALA A 302 37.59 -10.55 8.42
N LEU A 303 37.66 -9.22 8.59
CA LEU A 303 37.62 -8.24 7.51
C LEU A 303 39.00 -7.63 7.27
N ARG A 304 39.26 -7.25 6.02
CA ARG A 304 40.16 -6.17 5.66
C ARG A 304 39.32 -4.98 5.27
N ILE A 305 39.64 -3.81 5.81
CA ILE A 305 38.90 -2.59 5.53
C ILE A 305 39.86 -1.52 5.02
N GLY A 306 39.51 -0.92 3.88
CA GLY A 306 40.21 0.20 3.27
C GLY A 306 39.35 1.42 3.10
N ILE A 307 39.86 2.60 3.47
CA ILE A 307 39.12 3.85 3.43
C ILE A 307 39.94 4.93 2.75
N ASP A 308 39.31 5.68 1.85
CA ASP A 308 39.84 6.93 1.30
C ASP A 308 38.77 8.02 1.23
N SER A 309 39.24 9.27 1.32
CA SER A 309 38.37 10.46 1.25
C SER A 309 38.80 11.37 0.12
N GLY A 310 37.85 11.91 -0.65
CA GLY A 310 38.11 12.81 -1.76
C GLY A 310 36.96 12.87 -2.77
N PRO A 311 37.18 13.43 -3.97
CA PRO A 311 36.14 13.59 -4.98
C PRO A 311 35.79 12.28 -5.67
N VAL A 312 34.48 12.18 -6.04
CA VAL A 312 33.95 11.10 -6.89
C VAL A 312 32.90 11.66 -7.85
N VAL A 313 32.61 10.88 -8.89
CA VAL A 313 31.42 11.02 -9.70
C VAL A 313 30.50 9.86 -9.34
N ALA A 314 29.24 10.16 -9.05
CA ALA A 314 28.21 9.17 -8.83
C ALA A 314 27.15 9.26 -9.95
N GLY A 315 26.61 8.13 -10.38
CA GLY A 315 25.64 8.16 -11.45
C GLY A 315 24.98 6.82 -11.71
N VAL A 316 24.02 6.82 -12.64
CA VAL A 316 23.31 5.62 -13.06
C VAL A 316 23.80 5.17 -14.42
N ILE A 317 24.22 3.90 -14.48
CA ILE A 317 24.59 3.24 -15.74
C ILE A 317 23.59 2.14 -16.06
N GLY A 318 23.34 1.96 -17.36
CA GLY A 318 22.49 0.91 -17.91
C GLY A 318 21.14 1.44 -18.41
N ARG A 319 20.57 0.74 -19.40
CA ARG A 319 19.23 1.02 -19.97
C ARG A 319 18.21 -0.07 -19.63
N ARG A 320 18.67 -1.30 -19.38
CA ARG A 320 17.80 -2.44 -19.01
C ARG A 320 17.97 -2.81 -17.54
N THR A 321 19.17 -2.70 -17.03
CA THR A 321 19.52 -2.96 -15.62
C THR A 321 20.20 -1.70 -15.12
N PHE A 322 19.50 -0.93 -14.32
CA PHE A 322 20.08 0.26 -13.71
C PHE A 322 21.02 -0.13 -12.57
N SER A 323 22.17 0.52 -12.52
CA SER A 323 23.11 0.42 -11.41
C SER A 323 23.58 1.82 -11.04
N TYR A 324 23.36 2.20 -9.79
CA TYR A 324 23.94 3.40 -9.20
C TYR A 324 25.35 3.06 -8.73
N ASP A 325 26.35 3.74 -9.24
CA ASP A 325 27.76 3.43 -8.98
C ASP A 325 28.60 4.69 -8.84
N LEU A 326 29.86 4.50 -8.39
CA LEU A 326 30.82 5.56 -8.16
C LEU A 326 32.08 5.37 -9.01
N TRP A 327 32.58 6.50 -9.53
CA TRP A 327 33.84 6.54 -10.28
C TRP A 327 34.74 7.64 -9.73
N GLY A 328 36.03 7.39 -9.78
CA GLY A 328 37.05 8.37 -9.40
C GLY A 328 38.26 7.74 -8.73
N ASP A 329 39.25 8.58 -8.54
CA ASP A 329 40.49 8.23 -7.91
C ASP A 329 40.36 7.74 -6.48
N THR A 330 39.42 8.37 -5.75
CA THR A 330 39.07 8.03 -4.37
C THR A 330 38.54 6.60 -4.25
N VAL A 331 37.70 6.14 -5.17
CA VAL A 331 37.13 4.78 -5.19
C VAL A 331 38.29 3.76 -5.38
N ASN A 332 39.14 4.00 -6.39
CA ASN A 332 40.26 3.12 -6.68
C ASN A 332 41.24 3.07 -5.51
N THR A 333 41.48 4.21 -4.85
CA THR A 333 42.44 4.27 -3.72
C THR A 333 41.86 3.54 -2.50
N ALA A 334 40.58 3.71 -2.18
CA ALA A 334 39.93 2.98 -1.08
C ALA A 334 39.97 1.45 -1.30
N SER A 335 39.70 0.97 -2.52
CA SER A 335 39.87 -0.44 -2.89
C SER A 335 41.33 -0.92 -2.75
N ARG A 336 42.32 -0.07 -3.08
CA ARG A 336 43.75 -0.41 -2.87
C ARG A 336 44.12 -0.42 -1.37
N MET A 337 43.49 0.45 -0.56
CA MET A 337 43.72 0.39 0.90
C MET A 337 43.18 -0.93 1.47
N GLU A 338 42.06 -1.42 0.97
CA GLU A 338 41.56 -2.74 1.35
C GLU A 338 42.51 -3.86 0.91
N SER A 339 42.81 -3.96 -0.39
CA SER A 339 43.57 -5.10 -0.94
C SER A 339 45.01 -5.20 -0.44
N HIS A 340 45.61 -4.07 -0.01
CA HIS A 340 46.91 -4.02 0.69
C HIS A 340 46.76 -4.02 2.22
N GLY A 341 45.51 -4.18 2.72
CA GLY A 341 45.20 -4.18 4.13
C GLY A 341 45.71 -5.41 4.88
N VAL A 342 45.65 -5.31 6.20
CA VAL A 342 45.97 -6.41 7.12
C VAL A 342 44.66 -6.96 7.68
N ALA A 343 44.57 -8.28 7.81
CA ALA A 343 43.38 -8.93 8.39
C ALA A 343 43.05 -8.37 9.78
N GLY A 344 41.82 -8.03 10.02
CA GLY A 344 41.34 -7.42 11.27
C GLY A 344 41.65 -5.94 11.45
N CYS A 345 42.32 -5.31 10.47
CA CYS A 345 42.71 -3.89 10.53
C CYS A 345 41.89 -3.03 9.57
N ILE A 346 41.74 -1.77 9.94
CA ILE A 346 41.11 -0.71 9.13
C ILE A 346 42.22 0.21 8.65
N GLN A 347 42.53 0.18 7.35
CA GLN A 347 43.56 0.98 6.75
C GLN A 347 43.02 2.21 6.08
N VAL A 348 43.59 3.38 6.34
CA VAL A 348 43.17 4.67 5.81
C VAL A 348 44.35 5.39 5.14
N THR A 349 44.01 6.23 4.15
CA THR A 349 45.00 7.11 3.52
C THR A 349 45.33 8.32 4.39
N GLU A 350 46.41 9.05 4.04
CA GLU A 350 46.75 10.32 4.64
C GLU A 350 45.64 11.36 4.55
N ARG A 351 44.84 11.38 3.45
CA ARG A 351 43.69 12.28 3.27
C ARG A 351 42.60 12.00 4.31
N THR A 352 42.29 10.75 4.55
CA THR A 352 41.32 10.32 5.57
C THR A 352 41.87 10.54 6.98
N TYR A 353 43.15 10.24 7.23
CA TYR A 353 43.82 10.53 8.50
C TYR A 353 43.63 11.98 8.94
N ARG A 354 43.86 12.97 8.03
CA ARG A 354 43.73 14.40 8.35
C ARG A 354 42.32 14.78 8.77
N ARG A 355 41.27 14.08 8.30
CA ARG A 355 39.88 14.31 8.67
C ARG A 355 39.49 13.68 10.01
N LEU A 356 40.17 12.60 10.37
CA LEU A 356 39.89 11.80 11.57
C LEU A 356 40.79 12.18 12.78
N ARG A 357 41.91 12.82 12.55
CA ARG A 357 42.84 13.22 13.63
C ARG A 357 42.12 14.13 14.63
N GLY A 358 42.28 13.85 15.91
CA GLY A 358 41.65 14.60 17.00
C GLY A 358 40.37 14.00 17.56
N GLY A 359 39.76 13.02 16.87
CA GLY A 359 38.61 12.25 17.36
C GLY A 359 38.81 10.74 17.37
N TYR A 360 39.88 10.29 16.72
CA TYR A 360 40.15 8.86 16.59
C TYR A 360 41.62 8.54 16.89
N ARG A 361 41.87 7.35 17.46
CA ARG A 361 43.21 6.81 17.65
C ARG A 361 43.69 6.18 16.33
N LEU A 362 44.71 6.75 15.74
CA LEU A 362 45.30 6.38 14.47
C LEU A 362 46.78 6.05 14.66
N GLU A 363 47.23 4.92 14.14
CA GLU A 363 48.61 4.46 14.22
C GLU A 363 49.23 4.48 12.84
N ARG A 364 50.43 5.05 12.71
CA ARG A 364 51.12 5.13 11.43
C ARG A 364 51.60 3.75 10.99
N ARG A 365 51.11 3.26 9.86
CA ARG A 365 51.62 2.03 9.22
C ARG A 365 52.91 2.29 8.45
N GLY A 366 52.98 3.46 7.82
CA GLY A 366 54.06 3.83 6.94
C GLY A 366 53.70 3.76 5.45
N PRO A 367 54.71 3.87 4.57
CA PRO A 367 54.52 3.86 3.13
C PRO A 367 54.26 2.43 2.62
N ILE A 368 53.34 2.34 1.64
CA ILE A 368 53.10 1.12 0.85
C ILE A 368 53.15 1.45 -0.63
N GLN A 369 53.63 0.50 -1.42
CA GLN A 369 53.65 0.62 -2.89
C GLN A 369 52.25 0.29 -3.44
N VAL A 370 51.63 1.23 -4.12
CA VAL A 370 50.30 1.08 -4.73
C VAL A 370 50.43 1.17 -6.24
N LYS A 371 50.00 0.12 -6.95
CA LYS A 371 50.03 0.07 -8.41
C LYS A 371 49.35 1.28 -9.04
N GLY A 372 50.07 2.03 -9.88
CA GLY A 372 49.56 3.21 -10.57
C GLY A 372 49.55 4.50 -9.74
N LYS A 373 50.04 4.46 -8.49
CA LYS A 373 50.10 5.62 -7.57
C LYS A 373 51.45 5.82 -6.90
N GLY A 374 52.32 4.86 -7.02
CA GLY A 374 53.62 4.91 -6.33
C GLY A 374 53.47 4.66 -4.83
N GLU A 375 54.31 5.34 -4.05
CA GLU A 375 54.35 5.21 -2.60
C GLU A 375 53.26 6.09 -1.92
N LEU A 376 52.39 5.47 -1.09
CA LEU A 376 51.40 6.15 -0.30
C LEU A 376 51.64 5.90 1.19
N VAL A 377 51.66 6.97 1.99
CA VAL A 377 51.68 6.88 3.44
C VAL A 377 50.28 6.48 3.93
N THR A 378 50.23 5.47 4.80
CA THR A 378 49.01 4.89 5.31
C THR A 378 49.00 4.80 6.82
N TRP A 379 47.78 4.69 7.38
CA TRP A 379 47.50 4.67 8.80
C TRP A 379 46.53 3.54 9.12
N PHE A 380 46.58 3.03 10.35
CA PHE A 380 45.55 2.14 10.89
C PHE A 380 44.59 2.93 11.79
N LEU A 381 43.31 2.83 11.57
CA LEU A 381 42.26 3.30 12.47
C LEU A 381 42.04 2.24 13.56
N VAL A 382 42.44 2.55 14.78
CA VAL A 382 42.46 1.61 15.91
C VAL A 382 41.18 1.69 16.74
N GLY A 383 40.66 2.91 16.96
CA GLY A 383 39.46 3.14 17.76
C GLY A 383 39.11 4.62 17.88
N ARG A 384 38.02 4.90 18.58
CA ARG A 384 37.64 6.27 18.98
C ARG A 384 38.61 6.78 20.07
N ASP A 385 38.92 8.06 20.10
CA ASP A 385 39.67 8.64 21.19
C ASP A 385 38.73 8.94 22.37
N SER A 386 38.95 8.24 23.48
CA SER A 386 38.17 8.42 24.70
C SER A 386 38.34 9.77 25.39
N ARG A 387 39.26 10.60 24.91
CA ARG A 387 39.53 11.95 25.45
C ARG A 387 38.79 13.07 24.73
N ALA A 388 38.07 12.74 23.64
CA ALA A 388 37.33 13.67 22.77
C ALA A 388 35.80 13.64 22.97
N ALA A 389 35.33 12.86 23.94
CA ALA A 389 33.91 12.74 24.34
C ALA A 389 33.56 13.63 25.51
#